data_213b9fac0975874105d65745b536d2f7
#
_entry.id   213b9fac0975874105d65745b536d2f7
#
_cell.length_a   1.000
_cell.length_b   1.000
_cell.length_c   1.000
_cell.angle_alpha   90.00
_cell.angle_beta   90.00
_cell.angle_gamma   90.00
#
_symmetry.space_group_name_H-M   'P 1'
#
loop_
_entity.id
_entity.type
_entity.pdbx_description
1 polymer ?
#
loop_
_entity_poly.entity_id
_entity_poly.type
_entity_poly.pdbx_seq_one_letter_code
_entity_poly.pdbx_strand_id
1 'polypeptide(L)'
;MSWTSHVDDVVRHATAIVRHLSLDEKHKQAVILAARFHDHGKRRAAFQRVLGNFQNAEPLLAKSGVKNRHNQLKEDYRHEFGSLIDLEEEEDFQKLADDDMKDLVRHLIATHHGNGRPHFPNPYDPEHADTENIAREVPRRFARLQRKYGRWGLAYLESLLRAADWAASANPTMEDDLK
;
A
#
# COMPACT_ATOMS: atom_id res chain seq x y z
N MET A 1 -11.75 12.84 -2.59
CA MET A 1 -11.01 12.48 -1.35
C MET A 1 -9.53 12.66 -1.60
N SER A 2 -8.87 13.45 -0.74
CA SER A 2 -7.42 13.66 -0.83
C SER A 2 -6.66 12.38 -0.49
N TRP A 3 -5.43 12.26 -1.00
CA TRP A 3 -4.54 11.13 -0.71
C TRP A 3 -4.20 11.09 0.78
N THR A 4 -3.86 12.22 1.39
CA THR A 4 -3.52 12.32 2.81
C THR A 4 -4.68 11.86 3.70
N SER A 5 -5.88 12.39 3.48
CA SER A 5 -7.07 12.01 4.24
C SER A 5 -7.37 10.51 4.15
N HIS A 6 -7.22 9.91 2.95
CA HIS A 6 -7.39 8.47 2.78
C HIS A 6 -6.37 7.67 3.58
N VAL A 7 -5.08 8.03 3.49
CA VAL A 7 -4.01 7.32 4.22
C VAL A 7 -4.25 7.41 5.73
N ASP A 8 -4.62 8.58 6.25
CA ASP A 8 -4.92 8.77 7.68
C ASP A 8 -6.10 7.90 8.12
N ASP A 9 -7.15 7.81 7.30
CA ASP A 9 -8.29 6.92 7.56
C ASP A 9 -7.88 5.46 7.58
N VAL A 10 -7.04 5.01 6.63
CA VAL A 10 -6.55 3.62 6.59
C VAL A 10 -5.71 3.31 7.82
N VAL A 11 -4.81 4.20 8.23
CA VAL A 11 -4.01 4.04 9.46
C VAL A 11 -4.90 3.97 10.71
N ARG A 12 -5.91 4.82 10.80
CA ARG A 12 -6.88 4.81 11.91
C ARG A 12 -7.63 3.48 11.97
N HIS A 13 -8.14 2.98 10.84
CA HIS A 13 -8.83 1.69 10.77
C HIS A 13 -7.89 0.52 11.06
N ALA A 14 -6.68 0.50 10.51
CA ALA A 14 -5.68 -0.53 10.78
C ALA A 14 -5.37 -0.59 12.29
N THR A 15 -5.12 0.56 12.91
CA THR A 15 -4.87 0.66 14.35
C THR A 15 -6.03 0.12 15.18
N ALA A 16 -7.26 0.49 14.83
CA ALA A 16 -8.46 0.00 15.50
C ALA A 16 -8.62 -1.52 15.37
N ILE A 17 -8.41 -2.07 14.16
CA ILE A 17 -8.49 -3.51 13.90
C ILE A 17 -7.46 -4.26 14.74
N VAL A 18 -6.17 -3.91 14.62
CA VAL A 18 -5.10 -4.70 15.27
C VAL A 18 -5.12 -4.59 16.79
N ARG A 19 -5.67 -3.49 17.34
CA ARG A 19 -5.81 -3.30 18.80
C ARG A 19 -6.60 -4.42 19.46
N HIS A 20 -7.60 -4.94 18.79
CA HIS A 20 -8.50 -5.96 19.33
C HIS A 20 -8.07 -7.39 19.04
N LEU A 21 -6.93 -7.57 18.36
CA LEU A 21 -6.42 -8.88 17.96
C LEU A 21 -5.30 -9.35 18.88
N SER A 22 -5.26 -10.66 19.13
CA SER A 22 -4.17 -11.33 19.86
C SER A 22 -2.95 -11.53 18.97
N LEU A 23 -2.41 -10.42 18.43
CA LEU A 23 -1.16 -10.36 17.70
C LEU A 23 -0.06 -9.78 18.58
N ASP A 24 1.18 -10.21 18.39
CA ASP A 24 2.30 -9.53 19.03
C ASP A 24 2.50 -8.11 18.47
N GLU A 25 3.15 -7.26 19.24
CA GLU A 25 3.30 -5.84 18.91
C GLU A 25 4.07 -5.59 17.61
N LYS A 26 5.00 -6.47 17.25
CA LYS A 26 5.75 -6.35 15.98
C LYS A 26 4.83 -6.50 14.78
N HIS A 27 3.91 -7.48 14.80
CA HIS A 27 2.95 -7.67 13.72
C HIS A 27 1.92 -6.54 13.65
N LYS A 28 1.46 -6.04 14.80
CA LYS A 28 0.58 -4.86 14.84
C LYS A 28 1.26 -3.65 14.21
N GLN A 29 2.50 -3.38 14.59
CA GLN A 29 3.31 -2.30 14.02
C GLN A 29 3.52 -2.47 12.52
N ALA A 30 3.82 -3.68 12.04
CA ALA A 30 4.00 -3.95 10.62
C ALA A 30 2.72 -3.65 9.81
N VAL A 31 1.53 -4.02 10.32
CA VAL A 31 0.25 -3.73 9.65
C VAL A 31 0.00 -2.21 9.62
N ILE A 32 0.23 -1.50 10.73
CA ILE A 32 0.03 -0.04 10.81
C ILE A 32 1.00 0.69 9.88
N LEU A 33 2.27 0.25 9.85
CA LEU A 33 3.26 0.84 8.98
C LEU A 33 2.94 0.59 7.49
N ALA A 34 2.52 -0.63 7.15
CA ALA A 34 2.05 -0.94 5.81
C ALA A 34 0.83 -0.09 5.42
N ALA A 35 -0.10 0.17 6.35
CA ALA A 35 -1.25 1.04 6.12
C ALA A 35 -0.83 2.48 5.80
N ARG A 36 0.24 2.99 6.44
CA ARG A 36 0.76 4.33 6.19
C ARG A 36 1.32 4.48 4.78
N PHE A 37 1.99 3.46 4.26
CA PHE A 37 2.77 3.55 3.02
C PHE A 37 2.16 2.83 1.82
N HIS A 38 1.02 2.11 1.97
CA HIS A 38 0.45 1.26 0.92
C HIS A 38 0.17 1.99 -0.41
N ASP A 39 -0.21 3.25 -0.31
CA ASP A 39 -0.68 4.08 -1.43
C ASP A 39 0.33 5.16 -1.88
N HIS A 40 1.60 5.13 -1.44
CA HIS A 40 2.61 6.12 -1.81
C HIS A 40 2.82 6.20 -3.32
N GLY A 41 2.78 5.07 -4.02
CA GLY A 41 2.89 5.04 -5.48
C GLY A 41 1.79 5.79 -6.22
N LYS A 42 0.65 6.12 -5.59
CA LYS A 42 -0.38 6.97 -6.18
C LYS A 42 0.06 8.42 -6.37
N ARG A 43 1.13 8.84 -5.71
CA ARG A 43 1.70 10.20 -5.84
C ARG A 43 2.35 10.45 -7.21
N ARG A 44 2.64 9.39 -7.99
CA ARG A 44 3.19 9.52 -9.35
C ARG A 44 2.29 10.38 -10.24
N ALA A 45 2.90 11.33 -10.96
CA ALA A 45 2.16 12.24 -11.84
C ALA A 45 1.31 11.47 -12.88
N ALA A 46 1.82 10.33 -13.38
CA ALA A 46 1.07 9.44 -14.27
C ALA A 46 -0.22 8.94 -13.60
N PHE A 47 -0.16 8.49 -12.35
CA PHE A 47 -1.33 8.00 -11.62
C PHE A 47 -2.31 9.13 -11.25
N GLN A 48 -1.80 10.30 -10.85
CA GLN A 48 -2.61 11.47 -10.55
C GLN A 48 -3.42 11.93 -11.78
N ARG A 49 -2.84 11.89 -12.98
CA ARG A 49 -3.58 12.17 -14.22
C ARG A 49 -4.75 11.22 -14.45
N VAL A 50 -4.59 9.94 -14.10
CA VAL A 50 -5.69 8.95 -14.17
C VAL A 50 -6.81 9.27 -13.22
N LEU A 51 -6.48 9.74 -12.04
CA LEU A 51 -7.47 10.16 -11.04
C LEU A 51 -8.16 11.48 -11.42
N GLY A 52 -7.66 12.18 -12.45
CA GLY A 52 -8.22 13.47 -12.92
C GLY A 52 -7.45 14.70 -12.44
N ASN A 53 -6.34 14.52 -11.73
CA ASN A 53 -5.44 15.59 -11.33
C ASN A 53 -4.37 15.80 -12.42
N PHE A 54 -4.76 16.45 -13.51
CA PHE A 54 -3.92 16.61 -14.70
C PHE A 54 -2.69 17.49 -14.48
N GLN A 55 -2.76 18.41 -13.53
CA GLN A 55 -1.67 19.34 -13.21
C GLN A 55 -0.77 18.81 -12.09
N ASN A 56 -1.07 17.64 -11.55
CA ASN A 56 -0.41 17.07 -10.37
C ASN A 56 -0.35 18.08 -9.20
N ALA A 57 -1.44 18.84 -9.04
CA ALA A 57 -1.56 19.88 -8.02
C ALA A 57 -1.99 19.29 -6.67
N GLU A 58 -1.59 19.94 -5.60
CA GLU A 58 -2.08 19.63 -4.25
C GLU A 58 -3.53 20.14 -4.06
N PRO A 59 -4.36 19.41 -3.30
CA PRO A 59 -4.05 18.12 -2.68
C PRO A 59 -4.05 16.96 -3.69
N LEU A 60 -3.10 16.03 -3.55
CA LEU A 60 -3.10 14.81 -4.35
C LEU A 60 -4.36 13.98 -4.08
N LEU A 61 -4.79 13.24 -5.10
CA LEU A 61 -6.02 12.43 -5.05
C LEU A 61 -5.73 10.97 -4.69
N ALA A 62 -6.56 10.39 -3.81
CA ALA A 62 -6.62 8.95 -3.55
C ALA A 62 -7.57 8.23 -4.49
N LYS A 63 -8.65 8.91 -4.93
CA LYS A 63 -9.70 8.36 -5.78
C LYS A 63 -10.18 9.39 -6.80
N SER A 64 -10.55 8.89 -7.99
CA SER A 64 -11.22 9.72 -9.00
C SER A 64 -12.57 10.20 -8.47
N GLY A 65 -12.83 11.51 -8.60
CA GLY A 65 -14.15 12.09 -8.34
C GLY A 65 -15.19 11.82 -9.43
N VAL A 66 -14.78 11.24 -10.55
CA VAL A 66 -15.65 11.01 -11.73
C VAL A 66 -15.97 9.53 -11.83
N LYS A 67 -17.25 9.18 -11.64
CA LYS A 67 -17.77 7.85 -11.97
C LYS A 67 -17.64 7.64 -13.50
N ASN A 68 -17.07 6.50 -13.90
CA ASN A 68 -16.93 6.07 -15.31
C ASN A 68 -15.79 6.69 -16.16
N ARG A 69 -14.67 7.06 -15.60
CA ARG A 69 -13.46 7.09 -16.41
C ARG A 69 -12.90 5.67 -16.54
N HIS A 70 -13.46 4.92 -17.49
CA HIS A 70 -12.79 3.74 -18.00
C HIS A 70 -11.46 4.15 -18.62
N ASN A 71 -10.39 3.83 -17.93
CA ASN A 71 -9.06 3.51 -18.39
C ASN A 71 -8.61 4.10 -19.73
N GLN A 72 -7.86 5.15 -19.63
CA GLN A 72 -6.84 5.48 -20.63
C GLN A 72 -5.43 5.47 -20.03
N LEU A 73 -5.21 4.70 -18.96
CA LEU A 73 -3.85 4.24 -18.70
C LEU A 73 -3.59 3.07 -19.64
N LYS A 74 -2.97 3.36 -20.76
CA LYS A 74 -2.33 2.35 -21.60
C LYS A 74 -1.11 1.71 -20.88
N GLU A 75 -0.86 2.10 -19.67
CA GLU A 75 0.30 1.67 -18.90
C GLU A 75 -0.22 0.92 -17.67
N ASP A 76 0.12 -0.35 -17.59
CA ASP A 76 -0.20 -1.25 -16.48
C ASP A 76 0.56 -0.89 -15.19
N TYR A 77 0.76 0.42 -14.92
CA TYR A 77 1.42 0.86 -13.71
C TYR A 77 0.63 0.45 -12.48
N ARG A 78 1.29 -0.25 -11.58
CA ARG A 78 0.75 -0.68 -10.30
C ARG A 78 1.31 0.19 -9.19
N HIS A 79 0.45 1.03 -8.58
CA HIS A 79 0.89 1.91 -7.50
C HIS A 79 1.43 1.14 -6.28
N GLU A 80 0.98 -0.10 -6.06
CA GLU A 80 1.51 -0.99 -5.03
C GLU A 80 3.01 -1.23 -5.25
N PHE A 81 3.44 -1.36 -6.50
CA PHE A 81 4.85 -1.53 -6.87
C PHE A 81 5.64 -0.24 -6.64
N GLY A 82 5.12 0.91 -7.05
CA GLY A 82 5.72 2.21 -6.76
C GLY A 82 5.83 2.49 -5.26
N SER A 83 4.82 2.07 -4.47
CA SER A 83 4.87 2.19 -3.01
C SER A 83 6.01 1.38 -2.39
N LEU A 84 6.41 0.24 -2.99
CA LEU A 84 7.58 -0.53 -2.53
C LEU A 84 8.88 0.24 -2.74
N ILE A 85 8.98 1.03 -3.81
CA ILE A 85 10.16 1.83 -4.11
C ILE A 85 10.28 2.97 -3.08
N ASP A 86 9.20 3.73 -2.91
CA ASP A 86 9.16 4.86 -1.98
C ASP A 86 9.42 4.44 -0.53
N LEU A 87 8.93 3.26 -0.14
CA LEU A 87 9.10 2.72 1.22
C LEU A 87 10.56 2.64 1.66
N GLU A 88 11.48 2.33 0.74
CA GLU A 88 12.91 2.17 1.07
C GLU A 88 13.54 3.47 1.55
N GLU A 89 12.99 4.63 1.22
CA GLU A 89 13.45 5.96 1.64
C GLU A 89 12.80 6.45 2.93
N GLU A 90 11.76 5.75 3.41
CA GLU A 90 10.99 6.17 4.57
C GLU A 90 11.72 5.88 5.89
N GLU A 91 11.94 6.91 6.68
CA GLU A 91 12.72 6.84 7.93
C GLU A 91 12.13 5.85 8.95
N ASP A 92 10.79 5.86 9.11
CA ASP A 92 10.09 4.95 10.01
C ASP A 92 10.27 3.48 9.61
N PHE A 93 10.34 3.21 8.32
CA PHE A 93 10.62 1.87 7.80
C PHE A 93 12.09 1.48 7.99
N GLN A 94 13.01 2.40 7.73
CA GLN A 94 14.45 2.15 7.90
C GLN A 94 14.81 1.83 9.36
N LYS A 95 14.13 2.43 10.33
CA LYS A 95 14.32 2.19 11.78
C LYS A 95 13.87 0.81 12.26
N LEU A 96 13.13 0.05 11.45
CA LEU A 96 12.81 -1.33 11.81
C LEU A 96 14.10 -2.16 11.86
N ALA A 97 14.40 -2.70 13.04
CA ALA A 97 15.60 -3.53 13.24
C ALA A 97 15.41 -4.98 12.77
N ASP A 98 14.16 -5.43 12.63
CA ASP A 98 13.80 -6.82 12.34
C ASP A 98 13.54 -6.98 10.82
N ASP A 99 14.45 -7.67 10.12
CA ASP A 99 14.35 -7.89 8.67
C ASP A 99 13.10 -8.69 8.28
N ASP A 100 12.63 -9.59 9.12
CA ASP A 100 11.38 -10.32 8.89
C ASP A 100 10.18 -9.38 8.93
N MET A 101 10.21 -8.37 9.80
CA MET A 101 9.15 -7.35 9.83
C MET A 101 9.25 -6.41 8.63
N LYS A 102 10.44 -6.05 8.19
CA LYS A 102 10.63 -5.31 6.92
C LYS A 102 10.07 -6.09 5.74
N ASP A 103 10.37 -7.38 5.65
CA ASP A 103 9.81 -8.25 4.61
C ASP A 103 8.27 -8.31 4.69
N LEU A 104 7.71 -8.39 5.91
CA LEU A 104 6.26 -8.39 6.09
C LEU A 104 5.63 -7.07 5.63
N VAL A 105 6.16 -5.93 6.03
CA VAL A 105 5.64 -4.60 5.59
C VAL A 105 5.66 -4.48 4.06
N ARG A 106 6.79 -4.80 3.42
CA ARG A 106 6.89 -4.80 1.96
C ARG A 106 5.86 -5.71 1.30
N HIS A 107 5.66 -6.90 1.88
CA HIS A 107 4.71 -7.86 1.34
C HIS A 107 3.26 -7.37 1.46
N LEU A 108 2.87 -6.85 2.62
CA LEU A 108 1.52 -6.30 2.83
C LEU A 108 1.21 -5.19 1.83
N ILE A 109 2.16 -4.28 1.61
CA ILE A 109 2.04 -3.22 0.59
C ILE A 109 1.90 -3.83 -0.81
N ALA A 110 2.74 -4.79 -1.19
CA ALA A 110 2.68 -5.40 -2.51
C ALA A 110 1.35 -6.10 -2.81
N THR A 111 0.69 -6.62 -1.77
CA THR A 111 -0.46 -7.54 -1.94
C THR A 111 -1.81 -6.94 -1.64
N HIS A 112 -1.90 -5.68 -1.20
CA HIS A 112 -3.18 -5.12 -0.72
C HIS A 112 -4.28 -5.07 -1.80
N HIS A 113 -3.92 -5.08 -3.09
CA HIS A 113 -4.86 -5.26 -4.21
C HIS A 113 -4.81 -6.65 -4.86
N GLY A 114 -4.13 -7.62 -4.25
CA GLY A 114 -4.06 -9.01 -4.71
C GLY A 114 -2.94 -9.30 -5.70
N ASN A 115 -2.16 -8.30 -6.14
CA ASN A 115 -0.92 -8.49 -6.90
C ASN A 115 0.24 -8.88 -5.96
N GLY A 116 1.43 -9.14 -6.50
CA GLY A 116 2.59 -9.49 -5.67
C GLY A 116 2.52 -10.87 -4.99
N ARG A 117 1.58 -11.73 -5.41
CA ARG A 117 1.41 -13.11 -4.93
C ARG A 117 1.43 -14.13 -6.08
N PRO A 118 2.59 -14.61 -6.53
CA PRO A 118 3.93 -14.29 -6.02
C PRO A 118 4.59 -13.09 -6.69
N HIS A 119 4.10 -12.56 -7.80
CA HIS A 119 4.76 -11.52 -8.60
C HIS A 119 3.76 -10.48 -9.14
N PHE A 120 4.29 -9.37 -9.65
CA PHE A 120 3.53 -8.41 -10.45
C PHE A 120 3.58 -8.81 -11.93
N PRO A 121 2.48 -8.68 -12.68
CA PRO A 121 2.48 -8.99 -14.12
C PRO A 121 3.45 -8.10 -14.91
N ASN A 122 3.46 -6.80 -14.66
CA ASN A 122 4.32 -5.80 -15.29
C ASN A 122 4.92 -4.90 -14.21
N PRO A 123 6.04 -5.32 -13.56
CA PRO A 123 6.66 -4.54 -12.50
C PRO A 123 7.48 -3.39 -13.10
N TYR A 124 6.92 -2.19 -13.16
CA TYR A 124 7.63 -1.00 -13.56
C TYR A 124 7.14 0.23 -12.77
N ASP A 125 7.96 1.27 -12.73
CA ASP A 125 7.62 2.56 -12.19
C ASP A 125 7.95 3.66 -13.20
N PRO A 126 7.02 4.61 -13.50
CA PRO A 126 7.23 5.62 -14.53
C PRO A 126 8.30 6.65 -14.18
N GLU A 127 8.68 6.75 -12.91
CA GLU A 127 9.65 7.73 -12.41
C GLU A 127 10.99 7.09 -11.98
N HIS A 128 11.08 5.74 -11.96
CA HIS A 128 12.27 4.99 -11.58
C HIS A 128 12.64 3.95 -12.62
N ALA A 129 13.84 4.05 -13.18
CA ALA A 129 14.29 3.18 -14.27
C ALA A 129 14.79 1.79 -13.80
N ASP A 130 15.42 1.70 -12.62
CA ASP A 130 16.00 0.45 -12.11
C ASP A 130 15.08 -0.23 -11.09
N THR A 131 14.11 -0.97 -11.60
CA THR A 131 13.10 -1.67 -10.78
C THR A 131 13.30 -3.20 -10.76
N GLU A 132 14.28 -3.73 -11.49
CA GLU A 132 14.44 -5.16 -11.69
C GLU A 132 14.75 -5.91 -10.38
N ASN A 133 15.60 -5.34 -9.51
CA ASN A 133 15.96 -5.95 -8.24
C ASN A 133 14.73 -6.04 -7.30
N ILE A 134 13.90 -5.00 -7.27
CA ILE A 134 12.68 -4.98 -6.47
C ILE A 134 11.71 -6.03 -7.00
N ALA A 135 11.53 -6.10 -8.33
CA ALA A 135 10.66 -7.08 -8.96
C ALA A 135 11.07 -8.53 -8.66
N ARG A 136 12.37 -8.83 -8.69
CA ARG A 136 12.91 -10.17 -8.35
C ARG A 136 12.72 -10.54 -6.89
N GLU A 137 12.77 -9.56 -5.97
CA GLU A 137 12.60 -9.81 -4.54
C GLU A 137 11.15 -10.11 -4.15
N VAL A 138 10.16 -9.65 -4.89
CA VAL A 138 8.74 -9.92 -4.56
C VAL A 138 8.44 -11.41 -4.43
N PRO A 139 8.72 -12.29 -5.43
CA PRO A 139 8.45 -13.73 -5.28
C PRO A 139 9.33 -14.41 -4.23
N ARG A 140 10.57 -13.97 -4.03
CA ARG A 140 11.46 -14.52 -3.01
C ARG A 140 10.94 -14.21 -1.61
N ARG A 141 10.51 -12.97 -1.37
CA ARG A 141 9.89 -12.51 -0.13
C ARG A 141 8.62 -13.30 0.16
N PHE A 142 7.73 -13.42 -0.82
CA PHE A 142 6.52 -14.23 -0.67
C PHE A 142 6.85 -15.66 -0.23
N ALA A 143 7.83 -16.31 -0.86
CA ALA A 143 8.23 -17.67 -0.49
C ALA A 143 8.82 -17.75 0.94
N ARG A 144 9.61 -16.75 1.38
CA ARG A 144 10.13 -16.70 2.77
C ARG A 144 8.99 -16.57 3.78
N LEU A 145 8.10 -15.62 3.56
CA LEU A 145 6.98 -15.34 4.46
C LEU A 145 5.98 -16.50 4.49
N GLN A 146 5.72 -17.14 3.35
CA GLN A 146 4.84 -18.32 3.31
C GLN A 146 5.42 -19.49 4.09
N ARG A 147 6.73 -19.70 4.08
CA ARG A 147 7.37 -20.70 4.95
C ARG A 147 7.26 -20.35 6.42
N LYS A 148 7.37 -19.07 6.77
CA LYS A 148 7.33 -18.58 8.16
C LYS A 148 5.93 -18.62 8.76
N TYR A 149 4.95 -18.09 8.06
CA TYR A 149 3.58 -17.91 8.56
C TYR A 149 2.60 -18.99 8.12
N GLY A 150 3.01 -19.84 7.17
CA GLY A 150 2.10 -20.73 6.48
C GLY A 150 1.15 -19.96 5.54
N ARG A 151 0.40 -20.70 4.74
CA ARG A 151 -0.52 -20.13 3.76
C ARG A 151 -1.61 -19.28 4.41
N TRP A 152 -2.22 -19.80 5.46
CA TRP A 152 -3.35 -19.14 6.13
C TRP A 152 -2.91 -17.98 7.03
N GLY A 153 -1.78 -18.13 7.73
CA GLY A 153 -1.25 -17.06 8.58
C GLY A 153 -0.85 -15.83 7.75
N LEU A 154 -0.20 -16.03 6.61
CA LEU A 154 0.16 -14.93 5.72
C LEU A 154 -1.09 -14.26 5.12
N ALA A 155 -2.06 -15.06 4.63
CA ALA A 155 -3.32 -14.54 4.11
C ALA A 155 -4.13 -13.76 5.16
N TYR A 156 -4.09 -14.20 6.42
CA TYR A 156 -4.70 -13.47 7.52
C TYR A 156 -4.07 -12.10 7.71
N LEU A 157 -2.73 -12.00 7.78
CA LEU A 157 -2.04 -10.72 7.92
C LEU A 157 -2.33 -9.77 6.75
N GLU A 158 -2.35 -10.28 5.51
CA GLU A 158 -2.75 -9.52 4.33
C GLU A 158 -4.19 -8.98 4.43
N SER A 159 -5.11 -9.78 4.98
CA SER A 159 -6.51 -9.39 5.12
C SER A 159 -6.72 -8.20 6.05
N LEU A 160 -5.83 -7.97 7.01
CA LEU A 160 -5.93 -6.87 7.98
C LEU A 160 -5.74 -5.50 7.29
N LEU A 161 -4.72 -5.38 6.45
CA LEU A 161 -4.52 -4.14 5.68
C LEU A 161 -5.66 -3.92 4.69
N ARG A 162 -6.09 -4.96 3.97
CA ARG A 162 -7.21 -4.86 3.03
C ARG A 162 -8.51 -4.45 3.71
N ALA A 163 -8.79 -5.01 4.89
CA ALA A 163 -9.98 -4.62 5.66
C ALA A 163 -9.93 -3.16 6.09
N ALA A 164 -8.76 -2.66 6.50
CA ALA A 164 -8.56 -1.26 6.86
C ALA A 164 -8.78 -0.32 5.67
N ASP A 165 -8.18 -0.64 4.51
CA ASP A 165 -8.36 0.14 3.28
C ASP A 165 -9.82 0.15 2.80
N TRP A 166 -10.49 -1.01 2.83
CA TRP A 166 -11.91 -1.08 2.47
C TRP A 166 -12.81 -0.29 3.44
N ALA A 167 -12.53 -0.36 4.74
CA ALA A 167 -13.27 0.41 5.74
C ALA A 167 -13.12 1.93 5.54
N ALA A 168 -11.89 2.40 5.31
CA ALA A 168 -11.60 3.79 4.98
C ALA A 168 -12.27 4.22 3.66
N SER A 169 -12.32 3.30 2.70
CA SER A 169 -12.95 3.54 1.41
C SER A 169 -14.47 3.61 1.47
N ALA A 170 -15.09 2.84 2.37
CA ALA A 170 -16.53 2.81 2.57
C ALA A 170 -17.05 3.98 3.43
N ASN A 171 -16.23 4.45 4.38
CA ASN A 171 -16.59 5.49 5.34
C ASN A 171 -15.47 6.55 5.42
N PRO A 172 -15.27 7.34 4.36
CA PRO A 172 -14.24 8.36 4.36
C PRO A 172 -14.58 9.48 5.34
N THR A 173 -13.58 9.96 6.08
CA THR A 173 -13.72 11.19 6.86
C THR A 173 -13.95 12.35 5.91
N MET A 174 -15.04 13.10 6.14
CA MET A 174 -15.34 14.28 5.34
C MET A 174 -14.44 15.44 5.80
N GLU A 175 -13.90 16.19 4.86
CA GLU A 175 -13.01 17.33 5.16
C GLU A 175 -13.68 18.40 6.05
N ASP A 176 -15.02 18.43 6.10
CA ASP A 176 -15.79 19.32 6.97
C ASP A 176 -15.83 18.86 8.44
N ASP A 177 -15.52 17.60 8.73
CA ASP A 177 -15.49 17.05 10.10
C ASP A 177 -14.17 17.40 10.85
N LEU A 178 -13.24 18.04 10.18
CA LEU A 178 -11.92 18.42 10.72
C LEU A 178 -11.81 19.92 11.09
N LYS A 179 -12.90 20.68 11.02
CA LYS A 179 -13.01 22.09 11.46
C LYS A 179 -13.73 22.16 12.77
#